data_3681fbc8241b758022d3c97c71cb0f21
#
_entry.id   3681fbc8241b758022d3c97c71cb0f21
#
_cell.length_a   1.000
_cell.length_b   1.000
_cell.length_c   1.000
_cell.angle_alpha   90.00
_cell.angle_beta   90.00
_cell.angle_gamma   90.00
#
_symmetry.space_group_name_H-M   'P 1'
#
loop_
_entity.id
_entity.type
_entity.pdbx_description
1 polymer ?
#
loop_
_entity_poly.entity_id
_entity_poly.type
_entity_poly.pdbx_seq_one_letter_code
_entity_poly.pdbx_strand_id
1 'polypeptide(L)'
;VCTTLVYYFATYSRDQVEEKLRSTARGHARLIDEFLEERASDLRFAAASSSLEKLSNDKQLADLFQRLQSNSDAFFDVGVFNNTGKHLAYVGPYDLAGKDYSKEAWFKAVQKEKIYISDVFLGYRNYPHFIIAVRNEGESGPWYLRATINTMAFNDLVESVRIGRTGEAYLVNREGLFQTKPRSGGRLMEPAPDFESYQKAEKEVS
;
A
#
# COMPACT_ATOMS: atom_id res chain seq x y z
N VAL A 1 -27.48 -43.66 -12.07
CA VAL A 1 -27.12 -42.84 -13.26
C VAL A 1 -27.31 -41.35 -12.96
N CYS A 2 -28.45 -40.91 -12.39
CA CYS A 2 -28.71 -39.48 -12.08
C CYS A 2 -27.73 -38.89 -11.01
N THR A 3 -27.44 -39.63 -9.94
CA THR A 3 -26.58 -39.18 -8.86
C THR A 3 -25.12 -38.96 -9.30
N THR A 4 -24.60 -39.81 -10.17
CA THR A 4 -23.25 -39.68 -10.73
C THR A 4 -23.11 -38.45 -11.62
N LEU A 5 -24.16 -38.17 -12.42
CA LEU A 5 -24.16 -36.98 -13.31
C LEU A 5 -24.25 -35.68 -12.54
N VAL A 6 -25.09 -35.63 -11.49
CA VAL A 6 -25.18 -34.46 -10.61
C VAL A 6 -23.87 -34.22 -9.85
N TYR A 7 -23.23 -35.27 -9.34
CA TYR A 7 -21.94 -35.17 -8.70
C TYR A 7 -20.85 -34.63 -9.64
N TYR A 8 -20.76 -35.21 -10.86
CA TYR A 8 -19.82 -34.77 -11.88
C TYR A 8 -20.05 -33.31 -12.29
N PHE A 9 -21.31 -32.92 -12.49
CA PHE A 9 -21.65 -31.53 -12.81
C PHE A 9 -21.31 -30.55 -11.67
N ALA A 10 -21.57 -30.94 -10.42
CA ALA A 10 -21.26 -30.11 -9.25
C ALA A 10 -19.73 -29.91 -9.06
N THR A 11 -18.94 -30.97 -9.23
CA THR A 11 -17.47 -30.89 -9.15
C THR A 11 -16.92 -30.03 -10.30
N TYR A 12 -17.35 -30.29 -11.53
CA TYR A 12 -16.92 -29.50 -12.68
C TYR A 12 -17.27 -28.01 -12.55
N SER A 13 -18.48 -27.70 -12.10
CA SER A 13 -18.90 -26.31 -11.88
C SER A 13 -18.08 -25.64 -10.79
N ARG A 14 -17.74 -26.37 -9.72
CA ARG A 14 -16.87 -25.86 -8.63
C ARG A 14 -15.48 -25.53 -9.14
N ASP A 15 -14.87 -26.44 -9.89
CA ASP A 15 -13.51 -26.27 -10.43
C ASP A 15 -13.45 -25.06 -11.39
N GLN A 16 -14.46 -24.87 -12.23
CA GLN A 16 -14.58 -23.71 -13.12
C GLN A 16 -14.72 -22.38 -12.36
N VAL A 17 -15.50 -22.37 -11.29
CA VAL A 17 -15.66 -21.18 -10.45
C VAL A 17 -14.35 -20.86 -9.74
N GLU A 18 -13.67 -21.86 -9.18
CA GLU A 18 -12.41 -21.68 -8.49
C GLU A 18 -11.32 -21.16 -9.41
N GLU A 19 -11.17 -21.73 -10.62
CA GLU A 19 -10.20 -21.24 -11.61
C GLU A 19 -10.49 -19.79 -12.03
N LYS A 20 -11.74 -19.45 -12.22
CA LYS A 20 -12.16 -18.08 -12.53
C LYS A 20 -11.80 -17.12 -11.36
N LEU A 21 -12.05 -17.52 -10.11
CA LEU A 21 -11.71 -16.74 -8.93
C LEU A 21 -10.18 -16.51 -8.84
N ARG A 22 -9.39 -17.57 -9.02
CA ARG A 22 -7.92 -17.51 -9.02
C ARG A 22 -7.40 -16.58 -10.13
N SER A 23 -7.91 -16.72 -11.34
CA SER A 23 -7.53 -15.88 -12.47
C SER A 23 -7.87 -14.41 -12.22
N THR A 24 -9.08 -14.13 -11.69
CA THR A 24 -9.50 -12.78 -11.34
C THR A 24 -8.62 -12.19 -10.23
N ALA A 25 -8.34 -12.95 -9.17
CA ALA A 25 -7.49 -12.50 -8.07
C ALA A 25 -6.06 -12.17 -8.55
N ARG A 26 -5.46 -13.02 -9.40
CA ARG A 26 -4.13 -12.77 -9.99
C ARG A 26 -4.10 -11.51 -10.86
N GLY A 27 -5.12 -11.33 -11.70
CA GLY A 27 -5.25 -10.12 -12.53
C GLY A 27 -5.36 -8.86 -11.66
N HIS A 28 -6.10 -8.95 -10.57
CA HIS A 28 -6.28 -7.83 -9.65
C HIS A 28 -5.02 -7.52 -8.83
N ALA A 29 -4.33 -8.54 -8.34
CA ALA A 29 -3.05 -8.37 -7.66
C ALA A 29 -2.05 -7.60 -8.55
N ARG A 30 -2.00 -7.92 -9.85
CA ARG A 30 -1.17 -7.19 -10.81
C ARG A 30 -1.53 -5.71 -10.92
N LEU A 31 -2.82 -5.36 -10.97
CA LEU A 31 -3.27 -3.96 -11.01
C LEU A 31 -2.87 -3.20 -9.74
N ILE A 32 -2.92 -3.86 -8.59
CA ILE A 32 -2.48 -3.28 -7.31
C ILE A 32 -0.96 -3.06 -7.32
N ASP A 33 -0.20 -4.05 -7.77
CA ASP A 33 1.26 -3.95 -7.89
C ASP A 33 1.65 -2.80 -8.85
N GLU A 34 1.03 -2.72 -10.02
CA GLU A 34 1.24 -1.65 -11.00
C GLU A 34 0.92 -0.28 -10.41
N PHE A 35 -0.18 -0.15 -9.66
CA PHE A 35 -0.53 1.10 -8.97
C PHE A 35 0.54 1.50 -7.95
N LEU A 36 0.99 0.58 -7.11
CA LEU A 36 2.00 0.86 -6.08
C LEU A 36 3.37 1.19 -6.70
N GLU A 37 3.77 0.46 -7.75
CA GLU A 37 5.01 0.71 -8.48
C GLU A 37 5.00 2.07 -9.18
N GLU A 38 3.87 2.46 -9.79
CA GLU A 38 3.71 3.77 -10.41
C GLU A 38 3.85 4.90 -9.37
N ARG A 39 3.16 4.78 -8.22
CA ARG A 39 3.29 5.79 -7.14
C ARG A 39 4.69 5.86 -6.56
N ALA A 40 5.36 4.72 -6.40
CA ALA A 40 6.75 4.67 -5.96
C ALA A 40 7.69 5.32 -7.00
N SER A 41 7.42 5.11 -8.29
CA SER A 41 8.18 5.73 -9.39
C SER A 41 8.00 7.25 -9.43
N ASP A 42 6.77 7.74 -9.26
CA ASP A 42 6.47 9.18 -9.18
C ASP A 42 7.27 9.83 -8.04
N LEU A 43 7.22 9.21 -6.86
CA LEU A 43 7.92 9.72 -5.69
C LEU A 43 9.44 9.68 -5.86
N ARG A 44 9.97 8.62 -6.45
CA ARG A 44 11.39 8.48 -6.77
C ARG A 44 11.85 9.54 -7.77
N PHE A 45 11.08 9.78 -8.84
CA PHE A 45 11.38 10.81 -9.82
C PHE A 45 11.36 12.20 -9.19
N ALA A 46 10.38 12.48 -8.34
CA ALA A 46 10.29 13.73 -7.59
C ALA A 46 11.51 13.96 -6.69
N ALA A 47 11.96 12.93 -5.97
CA ALA A 47 13.17 12.98 -5.15
C ALA A 47 14.42 13.19 -6.00
N ALA A 48 14.60 12.43 -7.08
CA ALA A 48 15.77 12.53 -7.97
C ALA A 48 15.89 13.88 -8.68
N SER A 49 14.75 14.55 -8.92
CA SER A 49 14.69 15.86 -9.58
C SER A 49 14.84 17.05 -8.60
N SER A 50 15.16 16.78 -7.34
CA SER A 50 15.20 17.80 -6.29
C SER A 50 16.41 17.58 -5.35
N SER A 51 16.61 18.52 -4.44
CA SER A 51 17.60 18.38 -3.37
C SER A 51 16.95 18.47 -2.00
N LEU A 52 17.65 17.96 -0.97
CA LEU A 52 17.18 18.05 0.41
C LEU A 52 16.93 19.51 0.81
N GLU A 53 17.87 20.39 0.49
CA GLU A 53 17.78 21.83 0.79
C GLU A 53 16.53 22.46 0.18
N LYS A 54 16.27 22.17 -1.11
CA LYS A 54 15.12 22.68 -1.83
C LYS A 54 13.82 22.19 -1.20
N LEU A 55 13.70 20.90 -0.92
CA LEU A 55 12.46 20.32 -0.38
C LEU A 55 12.28 20.52 1.12
N SER A 56 13.32 20.98 1.84
CA SER A 56 13.19 21.42 3.24
C SER A 56 12.51 22.79 3.37
N ASN A 57 12.24 23.46 2.24
CA ASN A 57 11.46 24.68 2.19
C ASN A 57 9.98 24.34 1.96
N ASP A 58 9.08 24.79 2.85
CA ASP A 58 7.65 24.46 2.85
C ASP A 58 6.97 24.80 1.51
N LYS A 59 7.30 25.95 0.90
CA LYS A 59 6.73 26.36 -0.39
C LYS A 59 7.15 25.42 -1.51
N GLN A 60 8.43 25.05 -1.55
CA GLN A 60 8.95 24.16 -2.59
C GLN A 60 8.39 22.74 -2.45
N LEU A 61 8.19 22.29 -1.20
CA LEU A 61 7.55 21.00 -0.93
C LEU A 61 6.05 21.03 -1.30
N ALA A 62 5.37 22.16 -1.03
CA ALA A 62 3.98 22.34 -1.45
C ALA A 62 3.82 22.34 -2.96
N ASP A 63 4.72 23.00 -3.70
CA ASP A 63 4.73 23.00 -5.16
C ASP A 63 4.99 21.58 -5.73
N LEU A 64 5.85 20.81 -5.06
CA LEU A 64 6.07 19.40 -5.43
C LEU A 64 4.80 18.57 -5.18
N PHE A 65 4.19 18.70 -4.01
CA PHE A 65 2.99 17.97 -3.65
C PHE A 65 1.83 18.27 -4.59
N GLN A 66 1.64 19.53 -4.96
CA GLN A 66 0.64 19.92 -5.94
C GLN A 66 0.86 19.25 -7.31
N ARG A 67 2.11 19.14 -7.76
CA ARG A 67 2.44 18.41 -9.01
C ARG A 67 2.14 16.91 -8.88
N LEU A 68 2.47 16.28 -7.76
CA LEU A 68 2.14 14.88 -7.52
C LEU A 68 0.62 14.66 -7.55
N GLN A 69 -0.15 15.55 -6.90
CA GLN A 69 -1.61 15.47 -6.88
C GLN A 69 -2.26 15.80 -8.24
N SER A 70 -1.65 16.63 -9.08
CA SER A 70 -2.19 16.91 -10.42
C SER A 70 -2.13 15.69 -11.35
N ASN A 71 -1.23 14.76 -11.08
CA ASN A 71 -1.10 13.52 -11.83
C ASN A 71 -1.97 12.38 -11.23
N SER A 72 -2.22 12.44 -9.93
CA SER A 72 -2.98 11.41 -9.23
C SER A 72 -3.44 11.90 -7.85
N ASP A 73 -4.68 11.64 -7.49
CA ASP A 73 -5.26 11.87 -6.15
C ASP A 73 -4.81 10.81 -5.11
N ALA A 74 -3.91 9.92 -5.52
CA ALA A 74 -3.41 8.86 -4.66
C ALA A 74 -2.54 9.34 -3.49
N PHE A 75 -1.93 10.54 -3.57
CA PHE A 75 -1.09 11.08 -2.52
C PHE A 75 -1.88 11.94 -1.54
N PHE A 76 -1.84 11.55 -0.27
CA PHE A 76 -2.56 12.25 0.80
C PHE A 76 -1.72 13.35 1.48
N ASP A 77 -0.43 13.10 1.67
CA ASP A 77 0.55 14.05 2.19
C ASP A 77 1.97 13.65 1.80
N VAL A 78 2.91 14.56 2.02
CA VAL A 78 4.33 14.35 1.75
C VAL A 78 5.20 14.96 2.86
N GLY A 79 6.32 14.31 3.15
CA GLY A 79 7.29 14.78 4.12
C GLY A 79 8.73 14.44 3.72
N VAL A 80 9.65 15.30 4.12
CA VAL A 80 11.09 15.20 3.86
C VAL A 80 11.85 14.93 5.15
N PHE A 81 12.80 14.02 5.12
CA PHE A 81 13.56 13.58 6.27
C PHE A 81 15.06 13.60 5.97
N ASN A 82 15.85 14.00 6.95
CA ASN A 82 17.30 13.89 6.86
C ASN A 82 17.79 12.47 7.18
N ASN A 83 19.09 12.27 7.12
CA ASN A 83 19.76 11.00 7.40
C ASN A 83 19.59 10.46 8.84
N THR A 84 19.20 11.33 9.78
CA THR A 84 18.93 10.93 11.17
C THR A 84 17.47 10.61 11.45
N GLY A 85 16.57 10.76 10.47
CA GLY A 85 15.13 10.53 10.64
C GLY A 85 14.37 11.75 11.17
N LYS A 86 15.00 12.92 11.23
CA LYS A 86 14.30 14.16 11.58
C LYS A 86 13.44 14.62 10.42
N HIS A 87 12.16 14.90 10.68
CA HIS A 87 11.21 15.44 9.74
C HIS A 87 11.46 16.93 9.54
N LEU A 88 11.94 17.32 8.37
CA LEU A 88 12.37 18.68 8.08
C LEU A 88 11.26 19.57 7.57
N ALA A 89 10.43 19.05 6.64
CA ALA A 89 9.30 19.75 6.04
C ALA A 89 8.16 18.80 5.78
N TYR A 90 6.93 19.31 5.85
CA TYR A 90 5.72 18.53 5.71
C TYR A 90 4.61 19.31 5.02
N VAL A 91 3.90 18.65 4.11
CA VAL A 91 2.66 19.14 3.51
C VAL A 91 1.56 18.12 3.72
N GLY A 92 0.52 18.51 4.43
CA GLY A 92 -0.62 17.67 4.76
C GLY A 92 -1.41 18.21 5.95
N PRO A 93 -2.46 17.52 6.41
CA PRO A 93 -3.39 18.02 7.41
C PRO A 93 -2.94 17.82 8.87
N TYR A 94 -1.75 17.26 9.12
CA TYR A 94 -1.28 16.94 10.47
C TYR A 94 -0.09 17.81 10.89
N ASP A 95 0.12 17.97 12.19
CA ASP A 95 1.31 18.62 12.74
C ASP A 95 2.42 17.57 12.96
N LEU A 96 3.18 17.32 11.89
CA LEU A 96 4.23 16.29 11.86
C LEU A 96 5.64 16.85 11.66
N ALA A 97 5.79 18.12 11.33
CA ALA A 97 7.09 18.75 11.14
C ALA A 97 7.93 18.70 12.44
N GLY A 98 9.22 18.48 12.32
CA GLY A 98 10.14 18.43 13.46
C GLY A 98 10.15 17.15 14.28
N LYS A 99 9.21 16.21 14.06
CA LYS A 99 9.18 14.93 14.76
C LYS A 99 10.36 14.03 14.37
N ASP A 100 10.74 13.14 15.27
CA ASP A 100 11.84 12.18 15.08
C ASP A 100 11.28 10.81 14.71
N TYR A 101 11.66 10.33 13.53
CA TYR A 101 11.28 9.02 12.99
C TYR A 101 12.40 7.99 13.01
N SER A 102 13.54 8.29 13.66
CA SER A 102 14.73 7.40 13.70
C SER A 102 14.44 5.99 14.22
N LYS A 103 13.42 5.84 15.07
CA LYS A 103 13.02 4.56 15.68
C LYS A 103 11.94 3.83 14.89
N GLU A 104 11.29 4.49 13.95
CA GLU A 104 10.19 3.92 13.17
C GLU A 104 10.67 2.78 12.26
N ALA A 105 9.87 1.73 12.17
CA ALA A 105 10.20 0.54 11.39
C ALA A 105 10.41 0.87 9.90
N TRP A 106 9.52 1.70 9.32
CA TRP A 106 9.61 2.12 7.93
C TRP A 106 10.90 2.91 7.64
N PHE A 107 11.35 3.76 8.58
CA PHE A 107 12.57 4.54 8.41
C PHE A 107 13.81 3.64 8.37
N LYS A 108 13.86 2.65 9.27
CA LYS A 108 14.93 1.64 9.27
C LYS A 108 14.93 0.77 8.01
N ALA A 109 13.75 0.49 7.47
CA ALA A 109 13.60 -0.28 6.23
C ALA A 109 14.11 0.52 5.02
N VAL A 110 13.66 1.77 4.83
CA VAL A 110 14.07 2.60 3.69
C VAL A 110 15.55 2.98 3.71
N GLN A 111 16.21 2.94 4.86
CA GLN A 111 17.67 3.11 4.96
C GLN A 111 18.44 1.99 4.24
N LYS A 112 17.90 0.77 4.26
CA LYS A 112 18.49 -0.43 3.62
C LYS A 112 18.03 -0.59 2.18
N GLU A 113 16.76 -0.29 1.94
CA GLU A 113 16.11 -0.38 0.65
C GLU A 113 16.04 1.01 0.02
N LYS A 114 16.15 1.11 -1.29
CA LYS A 114 16.03 2.42 -1.98
C LYS A 114 14.59 2.93 -2.00
N ILE A 115 13.64 2.00 -1.97
CA ILE A 115 12.19 2.24 -1.97
C ILE A 115 11.60 1.31 -0.94
N TYR A 116 10.68 1.81 -0.14
CA TYR A 116 9.95 1.03 0.84
C TYR A 116 8.46 1.38 0.81
N ILE A 117 7.62 0.36 0.71
CA ILE A 117 6.17 0.46 0.82
C ILE A 117 5.79 -0.27 2.11
N SER A 118 5.14 0.42 3.02
CA SER A 118 4.79 -0.15 4.32
C SER A 118 3.47 -0.91 4.29
N ASP A 119 3.30 -1.84 5.21
CA ASP A 119 1.98 -2.26 5.65
C ASP A 119 1.22 -1.08 6.28
N VAL A 120 -0.08 -1.27 6.51
CA VAL A 120 -0.90 -0.30 7.26
C VAL A 120 -0.46 -0.27 8.72
N PHE A 121 -0.25 0.93 9.25
CA PHE A 121 0.16 1.17 10.64
C PHE A 121 -0.44 2.49 11.17
N LEU A 122 -0.38 2.73 12.49
CA LEU A 122 -0.95 3.94 13.10
C LEU A 122 0.00 5.15 13.07
N GLY A 123 1.27 4.97 13.40
CA GLY A 123 2.28 6.02 13.49
C GLY A 123 1.86 7.20 14.38
N TYR A 124 2.50 8.35 14.20
CA TYR A 124 2.21 9.59 14.95
C TYR A 124 0.80 10.17 14.70
N ARG A 125 0.10 9.71 13.66
CA ARG A 125 -1.26 10.19 13.34
C ARG A 125 -2.33 9.52 14.20
N ASN A 126 -1.97 8.39 14.81
CA ASN A 126 -2.92 7.51 15.52
C ASN A 126 -4.15 7.13 14.66
N TYR A 127 -3.91 7.00 13.34
CA TYR A 127 -4.90 6.62 12.34
C TYR A 127 -4.27 5.64 11.32
N PRO A 128 -4.97 4.55 10.95
CA PRO A 128 -4.43 3.56 10.02
C PRO A 128 -4.10 4.18 8.66
N HIS A 129 -2.85 4.05 8.23
CA HIS A 129 -2.36 4.51 6.93
C HIS A 129 -1.16 3.69 6.50
N PHE A 130 -0.84 3.70 5.22
CA PHE A 130 0.42 3.18 4.69
C PHE A 130 1.16 4.26 3.90
N ILE A 131 2.45 4.06 3.74
CA ILE A 131 3.33 5.04 3.12
C ILE A 131 4.19 4.40 2.04
N ILE A 132 4.62 5.24 1.12
CA ILE A 132 5.75 4.97 0.23
C ILE A 132 6.88 5.91 0.64
N ALA A 133 8.07 5.38 0.86
CA ALA A 133 9.26 6.15 1.18
C ALA A 133 10.37 5.82 0.17
N VAL A 134 11.09 6.84 -0.26
CA VAL A 134 12.23 6.71 -1.18
C VAL A 134 13.46 7.34 -0.56
N ARG A 135 14.61 6.66 -0.72
CA ARG A 135 15.92 7.16 -0.35
C ARG A 135 16.55 7.86 -1.54
N ASN A 136 17.10 9.03 -1.33
CA ASN A 136 17.91 9.74 -2.29
C ASN A 136 19.28 10.09 -1.69
N GLU A 137 20.28 10.32 -2.52
CA GLU A 137 21.61 10.75 -2.10
C GLU A 137 21.74 12.26 -2.33
N GLY A 138 22.30 12.96 -1.36
CA GLY A 138 22.59 14.37 -1.42
C GLY A 138 24.03 14.68 -1.01
N GLU A 139 24.47 15.91 -1.16
CA GLU A 139 25.84 16.34 -0.78
C GLU A 139 26.13 16.08 0.70
N SER A 140 25.14 16.22 1.57
CA SER A 140 25.24 16.00 3.02
C SER A 140 24.91 14.56 3.45
N GLY A 141 24.84 13.62 2.51
CA GLY A 141 24.47 12.22 2.75
C GLY A 141 23.02 11.89 2.34
N PRO A 142 22.55 10.69 2.68
CA PRO A 142 21.23 10.24 2.26
C PRO A 142 20.12 11.06 2.92
N TRP A 143 19.03 11.22 2.19
CA TRP A 143 17.81 11.84 2.66
C TRP A 143 16.61 11.08 2.11
N TYR A 144 15.42 11.36 2.63
CA TYR A 144 14.24 10.54 2.33
C TYR A 144 13.04 11.43 2.03
N LEU A 145 12.32 11.06 1.00
CA LEU A 145 11.01 11.61 0.67
C LEU A 145 9.96 10.52 0.97
N ARG A 146 8.95 10.85 1.76
CA ARG A 146 7.87 9.94 2.12
C ARG A 146 6.53 10.55 1.75
N ALA A 147 5.67 9.77 1.12
CA ALA A 147 4.27 10.13 0.92
C ALA A 147 3.35 9.11 1.60
N THR A 148 2.23 9.58 2.11
CA THR A 148 1.13 8.72 2.51
C THR A 148 0.20 8.54 1.33
N ILE A 149 -0.26 7.33 1.12
CA ILE A 149 -1.22 7.01 0.07
C ILE A 149 -2.65 7.22 0.61
N ASN A 150 -3.47 7.80 -0.23
CA ASN A 150 -4.90 7.99 0.03
C ASN A 150 -5.57 6.63 0.19
N THR A 151 -5.92 6.30 1.43
CA THR A 151 -6.50 4.99 1.78
C THR A 151 -7.84 4.75 1.10
N MET A 152 -8.63 5.81 0.84
CA MET A 152 -9.92 5.67 0.14
C MET A 152 -9.71 5.28 -1.32
N ALA A 153 -8.86 6.02 -2.05
CA ALA A 153 -8.55 5.72 -3.44
C ALA A 153 -7.96 4.30 -3.61
N PHE A 154 -7.10 3.89 -2.68
CA PHE A 154 -6.54 2.54 -2.67
C PHE A 154 -7.59 1.47 -2.35
N ASN A 155 -8.46 1.71 -1.38
CA ASN A 155 -9.54 0.79 -1.04
C ASN A 155 -10.52 0.62 -2.21
N ASP A 156 -10.89 1.72 -2.89
CA ASP A 156 -11.75 1.70 -4.08
C ASP A 156 -11.13 0.86 -5.22
N LEU A 157 -9.81 0.97 -5.42
CA LEU A 157 -9.08 0.13 -6.36
C LEU A 157 -9.23 -1.35 -6.02
N VAL A 158 -8.99 -1.72 -4.75
CA VAL A 158 -9.08 -3.11 -4.28
C VAL A 158 -10.51 -3.64 -4.34
N GLU A 159 -11.51 -2.83 -3.97
CA GLU A 159 -12.92 -3.20 -4.01
C GLU A 159 -13.53 -3.22 -5.42
N SER A 160 -12.86 -2.65 -6.42
CA SER A 160 -13.38 -2.55 -7.79
C SER A 160 -13.64 -3.92 -8.42
N VAL A 161 -12.98 -4.97 -7.96
CA VAL A 161 -13.23 -6.36 -8.38
C VAL A 161 -14.45 -6.93 -7.67
N ARG A 162 -15.52 -7.03 -8.43
CA ARG A 162 -16.73 -7.72 -7.99
C ARG A 162 -16.78 -9.12 -8.60
N ILE A 163 -16.74 -10.13 -7.74
CA ILE A 163 -16.93 -11.52 -8.14
C ILE A 163 -18.37 -11.92 -7.84
N GLY A 164 -19.22 -11.82 -8.86
CA GLY A 164 -20.66 -12.07 -8.70
C GLY A 164 -21.38 -11.00 -7.87
N ARG A 165 -22.48 -11.38 -7.23
CA ARG A 165 -23.32 -10.44 -6.45
C ARG A 165 -22.86 -10.23 -5.03
N THR A 166 -22.19 -11.20 -4.43
CA THR A 166 -21.81 -11.24 -3.02
C THR A 166 -20.29 -11.29 -2.78
N GLY A 167 -19.51 -11.54 -3.83
CA GLY A 167 -18.06 -11.60 -3.73
C GLY A 167 -17.45 -10.23 -3.41
N GLU A 168 -16.35 -10.26 -2.69
CA GLU A 168 -15.52 -9.11 -2.36
C GLU A 168 -14.04 -9.43 -2.50
N ALA A 169 -13.21 -8.41 -2.63
CA ALA A 169 -11.77 -8.50 -2.57
C ALA A 169 -11.25 -7.59 -1.46
N TYR A 170 -10.26 -8.05 -0.74
CA TYR A 170 -9.53 -7.28 0.25
C TYR A 170 -8.07 -7.75 0.30
N LEU A 171 -7.20 -6.92 0.85
CA LEU A 171 -5.80 -7.26 1.06
C LEU A 171 -5.53 -7.59 2.51
N VAL A 172 -4.68 -8.57 2.72
CA VAL A 172 -4.07 -8.89 4.01
C VAL A 172 -2.55 -8.90 3.86
N ASN A 173 -1.84 -8.56 4.93
CA ASN A 173 -0.40 -8.71 4.98
C ASN A 173 0.01 -10.17 5.28
N ARG A 174 1.30 -10.40 5.40
CA ARG A 174 1.85 -11.76 5.70
C ARG A 174 1.44 -12.31 7.06
N GLU A 175 1.00 -11.45 7.96
CA GLU A 175 0.50 -11.83 9.30
C GLU A 175 -1.03 -12.02 9.30
N GLY A 176 -1.69 -11.85 8.15
CA GLY A 176 -3.13 -12.01 8.02
C GLY A 176 -3.95 -10.81 8.49
N LEU A 177 -3.32 -9.65 8.64
CA LEU A 177 -3.99 -8.44 9.08
C LEU A 177 -4.54 -7.66 7.88
N PHE A 178 -5.78 -7.18 7.97
CA PHE A 178 -6.40 -6.39 6.92
C PHE A 178 -5.61 -5.13 6.58
N GLN A 179 -5.28 -4.97 5.30
CA GLN A 179 -4.65 -3.79 4.70
C GLN A 179 -5.67 -2.90 3.98
N THR A 180 -6.81 -3.47 3.60
CA THR A 180 -7.99 -2.75 3.10
C THR A 180 -9.21 -3.17 3.90
N LYS A 181 -10.25 -2.33 3.90
CA LYS A 181 -11.47 -2.60 4.66
C LYS A 181 -12.38 -3.54 3.85
N PRO A 182 -12.68 -4.75 4.35
CA PRO A 182 -13.65 -5.63 3.69
C PRO A 182 -15.07 -5.10 3.81
N ARG A 183 -15.90 -5.34 2.79
CA ARG A 183 -17.33 -4.96 2.78
C ARG A 183 -18.16 -5.77 3.76
N SER A 184 -17.81 -7.03 3.95
CA SER A 184 -18.48 -7.95 4.89
C SER A 184 -18.30 -7.58 6.36
N GLY A 185 -17.42 -6.63 6.66
CA GLY A 185 -17.08 -6.19 8.01
C GLY A 185 -15.63 -6.51 8.37
N GLY A 186 -15.11 -5.84 9.38
CA GLY A 186 -13.71 -5.88 9.78
C GLY A 186 -13.08 -4.48 9.75
N ARG A 187 -11.95 -4.34 10.42
CA ARG A 187 -11.22 -3.08 10.49
C ARG A 187 -9.79 -3.29 10.01
N LEU A 188 -9.20 -2.23 9.51
CA LEU A 188 -7.77 -2.21 9.20
C LEU A 188 -6.95 -2.68 10.40
N MET A 189 -5.92 -3.49 10.16
CA MET A 189 -5.02 -4.07 11.15
C MET A 189 -5.65 -5.14 12.07
N GLU A 190 -6.92 -5.51 11.87
CA GLU A 190 -7.51 -6.68 12.55
C GLU A 190 -7.19 -7.96 11.78
N PRO A 191 -7.11 -9.12 12.47
CA PRO A 191 -6.94 -10.41 11.81
C PRO A 191 -8.10 -10.73 10.87
N ALA A 192 -7.77 -11.17 9.65
CA ALA A 192 -8.77 -11.70 8.72
C ALA A 192 -9.22 -13.08 9.18
N PRO A 193 -10.54 -13.35 9.27
CA PRO A 193 -11.04 -14.69 9.54
C PRO A 193 -10.53 -15.65 8.45
N ASP A 194 -10.28 -16.87 8.79
CA ASP A 194 -9.86 -17.95 7.88
C ASP A 194 -8.47 -17.81 7.22
N PHE A 195 -7.65 -16.82 7.62
CA PHE A 195 -6.30 -16.63 7.06
C PHE A 195 -5.43 -17.89 7.17
N GLU A 196 -5.50 -18.61 8.30
CA GLU A 196 -4.77 -19.88 8.48
C GLU A 196 -5.20 -20.96 7.48
N SER A 197 -6.47 -20.97 7.08
CA SER A 197 -7.01 -21.89 6.08
C SER A 197 -6.46 -21.57 4.69
N TYR A 198 -6.32 -20.30 4.35
CA TYR A 198 -5.70 -19.87 3.09
C TYR A 198 -4.21 -20.24 3.02
N GLN A 199 -3.46 -20.03 4.10
CA GLN A 199 -2.05 -20.42 4.14
C GLN A 199 -1.82 -21.92 3.96
N LYS A 200 -2.71 -22.75 4.49
CA LYS A 200 -2.65 -24.21 4.29
C LYS A 200 -2.92 -24.59 2.84
N ALA A 201 -3.96 -24.00 2.24
CA ALA A 201 -4.32 -24.27 0.86
C ALA A 201 -3.23 -23.83 -0.14
N GLU A 202 -2.51 -22.73 0.13
CA GLU A 202 -1.40 -22.27 -0.71
C GLU A 202 -0.19 -23.21 -0.66
N LYS A 203 0.11 -23.77 0.51
CA LYS A 203 1.21 -24.77 0.68
C LYS A 203 0.92 -26.12 0.07
N GLU A 204 -0.36 -26.48 -0.11
CA GLU A 204 -0.74 -27.75 -0.77
C GLU A 204 -0.73 -27.65 -2.30
N VAL A 205 -0.65 -26.46 -2.86
CA VAL A 205 -0.67 -26.18 -4.32
C VAL A 205 0.71 -25.80 -4.87
N SER A 206 1.69 -25.55 -4.01
CA SER A 206 3.08 -25.22 -4.36
C SER A 206 3.97 -26.48 -4.31
#